data_ce80057881953c244a759b0bca6856b2
#
_entry.id   ce80057881953c244a759b0bca6856b2
#
_cell.length_a   1.000
_cell.length_b   1.000
_cell.length_c   1.000
_cell.angle_alpha   90.00
_cell.angle_beta   90.00
_cell.angle_gamma   90.00
#
_symmetry.space_group_name_H-M   'P 1'
#
loop_
_entity.id
_entity.type
_entity.pdbx_description
1 polymer ?
#
loop_
_entity_poly.entity_id
_entity_poly.type
_entity_poly.pdbx_seq_one_letter_code
_entity_poly.pdbx_strand_id
1 'polypeptide(L)'
;FRPALAAAPRRISPGLRVNPDYAEVAVALYNPCAPGSRLGIRRAQFEGESLAGIEGLHFHCLCEQDADVLERVLARVEEQFAPFFGGLRWINFGGGHHITRPGYDVDRLVRIVAGFRARYPHLQVVLEPGEAVALHTGWLVASVLDIVEADLPVAILDTSAEAHMPDVLAMPYRPEVEGAGKPGEKAWTCRLAGLTCLAGDTIGTYSFDAPLQVGDRVVFADM
;
A
#
# COMPACT_ATOMS: atom_id res chain seq x y z
N PHE A 1 -7.25 25.62 -8.00
CA PHE A 1 -7.49 24.45 -8.84
C PHE A 1 -8.65 24.64 -9.84
N ARG A 2 -9.79 25.30 -9.49
CA ARG A 2 -10.95 25.46 -10.40
C ARG A 2 -10.61 26.07 -11.76
N PRO A 3 -9.80 27.16 -11.86
CA PRO A 3 -9.41 27.70 -13.18
C PRO A 3 -8.59 26.69 -14.01
N ALA A 4 -7.69 25.94 -13.37
CA ALA A 4 -6.89 24.94 -14.06
C ALA A 4 -7.74 23.75 -14.57
N LEU A 5 -8.76 23.35 -13.79
CA LEU A 5 -9.72 22.33 -14.21
C LEU A 5 -10.55 22.78 -15.42
N ALA A 6 -10.98 24.04 -15.42
CA ALA A 6 -11.75 24.61 -16.51
C ALA A 6 -10.92 24.77 -17.81
N ALA A 7 -9.60 24.97 -17.68
CA ALA A 7 -8.66 25.10 -18.80
C ALA A 7 -8.08 23.76 -19.28
N ALA A 8 -8.39 22.64 -18.62
CA ALA A 8 -7.83 21.34 -18.97
C ALA A 8 -8.31 20.88 -20.36
N PRO A 9 -7.41 20.34 -21.22
CA PRO A 9 -7.75 19.90 -22.57
C PRO A 9 -8.70 18.69 -22.60
N ARG A 10 -8.81 17.97 -21.48
CA ARG A 10 -9.77 16.89 -21.25
C ARG A 10 -10.59 17.19 -20.00
N ARG A 11 -11.84 16.76 -20.02
CA ARG A 11 -12.68 16.88 -18.83
C ARG A 11 -12.08 16.07 -17.68
N ILE A 12 -11.84 16.75 -16.58
CA ILE A 12 -11.42 16.14 -15.31
C ILE A 12 -12.63 16.15 -14.37
N SER A 13 -12.88 15.03 -13.73
CA SER A 13 -13.91 14.88 -12.70
C SER A 13 -13.26 15.05 -11.32
N PRO A 14 -13.35 16.22 -10.69
CA PRO A 14 -12.67 16.47 -9.44
C PRO A 14 -13.39 15.83 -8.25
N GLY A 15 -12.60 15.37 -7.28
CA GLY A 15 -13.10 14.85 -6.01
C GLY A 15 -12.31 15.34 -4.82
N LEU A 16 -12.84 15.08 -3.62
CA LEU A 16 -12.19 15.37 -2.36
C LEU A 16 -11.89 14.08 -1.61
N ARG A 17 -10.69 13.97 -1.06
CA ARG A 17 -10.39 12.91 -0.09
C ARG A 17 -10.98 13.27 1.26
N VAL A 18 -11.77 12.35 1.82
CA VAL A 18 -12.37 12.49 3.15
C VAL A 18 -11.68 11.57 4.16
N ASN A 19 -11.72 12.00 5.42
CA ASN A 19 -11.23 11.23 6.55
C ASN A 19 -12.42 10.94 7.49
N PRO A 20 -12.83 9.67 7.61
CA PRO A 20 -13.95 9.28 8.48
C PRO A 20 -13.54 9.18 9.97
N ASP A 21 -12.33 9.60 10.34
CA ASP A 21 -11.77 9.44 11.69
C ASP A 21 -11.82 7.98 12.21
N TYR A 22 -11.72 7.02 11.27
CA TYR A 22 -11.75 5.60 11.56
C TYR A 22 -10.89 4.80 10.58
N ALA A 23 -9.98 4.00 11.12
CA ALA A 23 -9.19 2.99 10.42
C ALA A 23 -8.73 1.92 11.42
N GLU A 24 -8.51 0.71 10.94
CA GLU A 24 -8.05 -0.43 11.76
C GLU A 24 -6.60 -0.83 11.41
N VAL A 25 -5.83 0.12 10.87
CA VAL A 25 -4.43 -0.10 10.49
C VAL A 25 -3.57 -0.24 11.75
N ALA A 26 -2.90 -1.38 11.88
CA ALA A 26 -2.12 -1.71 13.07
C ALA A 26 -0.86 -0.86 13.23
N VAL A 27 -0.21 -0.52 12.11
CA VAL A 27 1.03 0.27 12.11
C VAL A 27 0.69 1.76 12.02
N ALA A 28 1.01 2.51 13.05
CA ALA A 28 0.66 3.95 13.14
C ALA A 28 1.18 4.78 11.97
N LEU A 29 2.35 4.45 11.42
CA LEU A 29 2.95 5.13 10.27
C LEU A 29 2.06 5.08 9.02
N TYR A 30 1.30 3.99 8.86
CA TYR A 30 0.41 3.74 7.71
C TYR A 30 -1.06 4.04 8.01
N ASN A 31 -1.38 4.51 9.23
CA ASN A 31 -2.76 4.84 9.60
C ASN A 31 -3.17 6.22 9.10
N PRO A 32 -3.96 6.34 8.02
CA PRO A 32 -4.34 7.62 7.45
C PRO A 32 -5.35 8.40 8.30
N CYS A 33 -5.97 7.74 9.28
CA CYS A 33 -6.95 8.33 10.18
C CYS A 33 -6.42 8.54 11.60
N ALA A 34 -5.10 8.40 11.81
CA ALA A 34 -4.49 8.65 13.12
C ALA A 34 -4.74 10.10 13.59
N PRO A 35 -4.75 10.34 14.90
CA PRO A 35 -4.79 11.72 15.45
C PRO A 35 -3.67 12.59 14.84
N GLY A 36 -4.03 13.79 14.37
CA GLY A 36 -3.09 14.68 13.68
C GLY A 36 -2.78 14.33 12.23
N SER A 37 -3.41 13.31 11.64
CA SER A 37 -3.23 12.99 10.22
C SER A 37 -3.61 14.19 9.34
N ARG A 38 -2.75 14.47 8.35
CA ARG A 38 -2.98 15.46 7.29
C ARG A 38 -3.80 14.94 6.11
N LEU A 39 -4.19 13.66 6.14
CA LEU A 39 -4.81 12.97 5.00
C LEU A 39 -6.32 13.01 5.08
N GLY A 40 -6.93 13.69 4.11
CA GLY A 40 -8.38 13.79 3.96
C GLY A 40 -9.03 14.87 4.84
N ILE A 41 -10.19 15.31 4.40
CA ILE A 41 -11.00 16.35 5.05
C ILE A 41 -11.97 15.67 6.00
N ARG A 42 -12.01 16.12 7.25
CA ARG A 42 -12.93 15.59 8.26
C ARG A 42 -14.33 16.15 8.11
N ARG A 43 -15.32 15.44 8.63
CA ARG A 43 -16.74 15.81 8.55
C ARG A 43 -17.02 17.25 8.99
N ALA A 44 -16.43 17.69 10.10
CA ALA A 44 -16.62 19.03 10.62
C ALA A 44 -16.18 20.15 9.66
N GLN A 45 -15.21 19.86 8.78
CA GLN A 45 -14.71 20.82 7.79
C GLN A 45 -15.61 20.95 6.55
N PHE A 46 -16.64 20.10 6.43
CA PHE A 46 -17.65 20.19 5.38
C PHE A 46 -18.84 21.09 5.76
N GLU A 47 -18.96 21.46 7.03
CA GLU A 47 -20.09 22.27 7.50
C GLU A 47 -20.04 23.67 6.91
N GLY A 48 -21.11 24.05 6.22
CA GLY A 48 -21.21 25.36 5.57
C GLY A 48 -20.45 25.50 4.25
N GLU A 49 -19.69 24.48 3.83
CA GLU A 49 -18.90 24.53 2.61
C GLU A 49 -19.70 24.09 1.37
N SER A 50 -19.45 24.76 0.26
CA SER A 50 -20.06 24.41 -1.02
C SER A 50 -19.23 23.37 -1.78
N LEU A 51 -19.85 22.25 -2.10
CA LEU A 51 -19.27 21.22 -2.98
C LEU A 51 -19.51 21.50 -4.47
N ALA A 52 -19.93 22.71 -4.86
CA ALA A 52 -20.14 23.05 -6.27
C ALA A 52 -18.90 22.78 -7.10
N GLY A 53 -19.04 21.97 -8.15
CA GLY A 53 -17.96 21.53 -9.03
C GLY A 53 -17.12 20.36 -8.51
N ILE A 54 -17.47 19.77 -7.37
CA ILE A 54 -16.93 18.50 -6.89
C ILE A 54 -17.87 17.39 -7.37
N GLU A 55 -17.30 16.36 -7.99
CA GLU A 55 -18.06 15.26 -8.59
C GLU A 55 -17.91 13.93 -7.82
N GLY A 56 -16.99 13.85 -6.89
CA GLY A 56 -16.80 12.62 -6.11
C GLY A 56 -16.15 12.81 -4.76
N LEU A 57 -16.24 11.76 -3.95
CA LEU A 57 -15.48 11.61 -2.72
C LEU A 57 -14.58 10.38 -2.81
N HIS A 58 -13.44 10.47 -2.17
CA HIS A 58 -12.47 9.41 -2.02
C HIS A 58 -12.13 9.22 -0.54
N PHE A 59 -12.06 7.99 -0.09
CA PHE A 59 -11.41 7.64 1.17
C PHE A 59 -10.39 6.52 0.96
N HIS A 60 -9.34 6.52 1.75
CA HIS A 60 -8.33 5.48 1.74
C HIS A 60 -7.92 5.24 3.18
N CYS A 61 -8.48 4.20 3.79
CA CYS A 61 -8.40 3.93 5.23
C CYS A 61 -7.94 2.50 5.54
N LEU A 62 -7.61 1.72 4.52
CA LEU A 62 -7.06 0.39 4.63
C LEU A 62 -5.56 0.39 4.30
N CYS A 63 -4.83 -0.55 4.91
CA CYS A 63 -3.48 -0.92 4.56
C CYS A 63 -3.34 -2.42 4.78
N GLU A 64 -3.23 -3.17 3.69
CA GLU A 64 -3.08 -4.64 3.68
C GLU A 64 -4.20 -5.38 4.45
N GLN A 65 -5.45 -4.99 4.24
CA GLN A 65 -6.59 -5.49 5.00
C GLN A 65 -7.66 -6.17 4.14
N ASP A 66 -8.53 -6.91 4.81
CA ASP A 66 -9.58 -7.72 4.20
C ASP A 66 -10.91 -6.96 4.03
N ALA A 67 -11.85 -7.58 3.33
CA ALA A 67 -13.14 -6.99 2.99
C ALA A 67 -14.01 -6.64 4.22
N ASP A 68 -13.83 -7.33 5.34
CA ASP A 68 -14.56 -7.06 6.58
C ASP A 68 -14.19 -5.68 7.18
N VAL A 69 -12.92 -5.30 7.06
CA VAL A 69 -12.47 -3.96 7.47
C VAL A 69 -13.07 -2.90 6.56
N LEU A 70 -13.10 -3.13 5.23
CA LEU A 70 -13.80 -2.21 4.32
C LEU A 70 -15.25 -2.00 4.70
N GLU A 71 -15.97 -3.06 5.08
CA GLU A 71 -17.37 -2.97 5.47
C GLU A 71 -17.57 -2.02 6.66
N ARG A 72 -16.71 -2.13 7.68
CA ARG A 72 -16.76 -1.26 8.87
C ARG A 72 -16.36 0.18 8.56
N VAL A 73 -15.30 0.37 7.76
CA VAL A 73 -14.87 1.70 7.30
C VAL A 73 -15.96 2.36 6.47
N LEU A 74 -16.57 1.62 5.53
CA LEU A 74 -17.63 2.13 4.67
C LEU A 74 -18.85 2.56 5.49
N ALA A 75 -19.23 1.81 6.51
CA ALA A 75 -20.32 2.20 7.43
C ALA A 75 -20.04 3.55 8.10
N ARG A 76 -18.80 3.81 8.52
CA ARG A 76 -18.40 5.11 9.07
C ARG A 76 -18.41 6.23 8.04
N VAL A 77 -17.99 5.94 6.81
CA VAL A 77 -18.06 6.90 5.70
C VAL A 77 -19.52 7.25 5.39
N GLU A 78 -20.42 6.27 5.32
CA GLU A 78 -21.84 6.51 5.09
C GLU A 78 -22.47 7.31 6.23
N GLU A 79 -22.20 6.96 7.50
CA GLU A 79 -22.68 7.69 8.66
C GLU A 79 -22.35 9.20 8.59
N GLN A 80 -21.16 9.54 8.17
CA GLN A 80 -20.67 10.92 8.20
C GLN A 80 -20.92 11.69 6.90
N PHE A 81 -20.80 11.04 5.74
CA PHE A 81 -20.74 11.72 4.46
C PHE A 81 -21.90 11.41 3.51
N ALA A 82 -22.81 10.48 3.84
CA ALA A 82 -23.98 10.20 3.02
C ALA A 82 -24.85 11.43 2.69
N PRO A 83 -25.00 12.43 3.58
CA PRO A 83 -25.73 13.66 3.22
C PRO A 83 -25.18 14.42 2.01
N PHE A 84 -23.93 14.19 1.63
CA PHE A 84 -23.29 14.84 0.48
C PHE A 84 -23.37 14.01 -0.80
N PHE A 85 -23.78 12.74 -0.75
CA PHE A 85 -23.73 11.83 -1.89
C PHE A 85 -24.69 12.21 -3.02
N GLY A 86 -25.81 12.88 -2.71
CA GLY A 86 -26.85 13.19 -3.69
C GLY A 86 -26.38 14.05 -4.89
N GLY A 87 -25.35 14.86 -4.72
CA GLY A 87 -24.79 15.71 -5.79
C GLY A 87 -23.56 15.12 -6.49
N LEU A 88 -23.11 13.95 -6.10
CA LEU A 88 -21.89 13.32 -6.61
C LEU A 88 -22.19 12.35 -7.75
N ARG A 89 -21.15 11.98 -8.47
CA ARG A 89 -21.16 11.02 -9.58
C ARG A 89 -20.43 9.74 -9.26
N TRP A 90 -19.46 9.81 -8.35
CA TRP A 90 -18.65 8.66 -7.98
C TRP A 90 -18.19 8.72 -6.52
N ILE A 91 -17.88 7.56 -6.00
CA ILE A 91 -17.19 7.38 -4.74
C ILE A 91 -16.05 6.38 -4.94
N ASN A 92 -14.88 6.72 -4.41
CA ASN A 92 -13.68 5.88 -4.47
C ASN A 92 -13.36 5.36 -3.07
N PHE A 93 -13.36 4.05 -2.91
CA PHE A 93 -13.11 3.37 -1.63
C PHE A 93 -11.60 3.24 -1.32
N GLY A 94 -10.74 3.74 -2.21
CA GLY A 94 -9.29 3.70 -2.05
C GLY A 94 -8.67 2.33 -2.30
N GLY A 95 -7.45 2.19 -1.87
CA GLY A 95 -6.65 0.97 -1.93
C GLY A 95 -6.45 0.33 -0.56
N GLY A 96 -5.38 -0.45 -0.43
CA GLY A 96 -5.05 -1.20 0.77
C GLY A 96 -5.85 -2.51 0.94
N HIS A 97 -6.47 -2.97 -0.14
CA HIS A 97 -7.23 -4.22 -0.22
C HIS A 97 -6.32 -5.36 -0.68
N HIS A 98 -6.20 -6.42 0.09
CA HIS A 98 -5.46 -7.64 -0.25
C HIS A 98 -6.26 -8.60 -1.15
N ILE A 99 -6.88 -8.13 -2.22
CA ILE A 99 -7.85 -8.88 -3.03
C ILE A 99 -7.29 -10.19 -3.59
N THR A 100 -6.00 -10.23 -3.92
CA THR A 100 -5.32 -11.39 -4.50
C THR A 100 -4.69 -12.31 -3.46
N ARG A 101 -4.71 -11.94 -2.19
CA ARG A 101 -4.15 -12.78 -1.12
C ARG A 101 -4.97 -14.06 -0.96
N PRO A 102 -4.31 -15.24 -0.79
CA PRO A 102 -5.01 -16.46 -0.44
C PRO A 102 -5.89 -16.27 0.80
N GLY A 103 -7.17 -16.65 0.68
CA GLY A 103 -8.15 -16.53 1.77
C GLY A 103 -8.88 -15.18 1.88
N TYR A 104 -8.60 -14.22 1.00
CA TYR A 104 -9.41 -12.99 0.93
C TYR A 104 -10.85 -13.30 0.52
N ASP A 105 -11.84 -12.77 1.26
CA ASP A 105 -13.27 -12.97 0.97
C ASP A 105 -13.75 -12.04 -0.15
N VAL A 106 -13.52 -12.46 -1.39
CA VAL A 106 -13.95 -11.74 -2.61
C VAL A 106 -15.47 -11.62 -2.66
N ASP A 107 -16.20 -12.64 -2.25
CA ASP A 107 -17.67 -12.62 -2.25
C ASP A 107 -18.20 -11.56 -1.29
N ARG A 108 -17.55 -11.37 -0.15
CA ARG A 108 -17.89 -10.29 0.78
C ARG A 108 -17.66 -8.92 0.15
N LEU A 109 -16.51 -8.72 -0.52
CA LEU A 109 -16.24 -7.48 -1.26
C LEU A 109 -17.34 -7.20 -2.29
N VAL A 110 -17.72 -8.21 -3.07
CA VAL A 110 -18.79 -8.09 -4.07
C VAL A 110 -20.11 -7.70 -3.40
N ARG A 111 -20.48 -8.32 -2.28
CA ARG A 111 -21.71 -7.98 -1.53
C ARG A 111 -21.65 -6.53 -1.00
N ILE A 112 -20.53 -6.07 -0.48
CA ILE A 112 -20.35 -4.69 0.01
C ILE A 112 -20.59 -3.70 -1.14
N VAL A 113 -19.91 -3.89 -2.26
CA VAL A 113 -20.04 -3.00 -3.43
C VAL A 113 -21.43 -3.03 -4.02
N ALA A 114 -22.03 -4.22 -4.17
CA ALA A 114 -23.39 -4.37 -4.67
C ALA A 114 -24.43 -3.72 -3.74
N GLY A 115 -24.30 -3.92 -2.44
CA GLY A 115 -25.15 -3.30 -1.43
C GLY A 115 -25.06 -1.77 -1.42
N PHE A 116 -23.84 -1.22 -1.55
CA PHE A 116 -23.65 0.22 -1.67
C PHE A 116 -24.31 0.76 -2.95
N ARG A 117 -24.08 0.12 -4.10
CA ARG A 117 -24.69 0.52 -5.37
C ARG A 117 -26.22 0.42 -5.36
N ALA A 118 -26.79 -0.51 -4.62
CA ALA A 118 -28.24 -0.60 -4.46
C ALA A 118 -28.80 0.59 -3.66
N ARG A 119 -28.07 1.09 -2.64
CA ARG A 119 -28.48 2.28 -1.87
C ARG A 119 -28.25 3.58 -2.65
N TYR A 120 -27.20 3.65 -3.45
CA TYR A 120 -26.79 4.85 -4.20
C TYR A 120 -26.58 4.53 -5.70
N PRO A 121 -27.65 4.24 -6.45
CA PRO A 121 -27.54 3.73 -7.83
C PRO A 121 -26.96 4.74 -8.82
N HIS A 122 -26.93 6.03 -8.48
CA HIS A 122 -26.34 7.09 -9.28
C HIS A 122 -24.82 7.22 -9.13
N LEU A 123 -24.24 6.58 -8.11
CA LEU A 123 -22.80 6.65 -7.85
C LEU A 123 -22.05 5.51 -8.53
N GLN A 124 -21.02 5.87 -9.27
CA GLN A 124 -19.99 4.93 -9.70
C GLN A 124 -19.07 4.61 -8.51
N VAL A 125 -18.84 3.33 -8.25
CA VAL A 125 -17.85 2.88 -7.25
C VAL A 125 -16.51 2.65 -7.94
N VAL A 126 -15.44 3.15 -7.33
CA VAL A 126 -14.04 2.96 -7.77
C VAL A 126 -13.26 2.34 -6.61
N LEU A 127 -12.33 1.46 -6.93
CA LEU A 127 -11.34 0.87 -6.02
C LEU A 127 -9.95 1.12 -6.58
N GLU A 128 -8.94 1.18 -5.72
CA GLU A 128 -7.52 1.39 -6.07
C GLU A 128 -6.62 0.23 -5.57
N PRO A 129 -6.91 -1.04 -5.93
CA PRO A 129 -6.18 -2.19 -5.40
C PRO A 129 -4.83 -2.35 -6.13
N GLY A 130 -3.83 -1.54 -5.77
CA GLY A 130 -2.51 -1.55 -6.43
C GLY A 130 -1.84 -2.90 -6.36
N GLU A 131 -1.83 -3.53 -5.21
CA GLU A 131 -1.26 -4.87 -5.00
C GLU A 131 -1.91 -5.92 -5.90
N ALA A 132 -3.22 -5.94 -6.05
CA ALA A 132 -3.93 -6.90 -6.90
C ALA A 132 -3.53 -6.79 -8.39
N VAL A 133 -2.95 -5.67 -8.80
CA VAL A 133 -2.47 -5.44 -10.17
C VAL A 133 -0.97 -5.77 -10.29
N ALA A 134 -0.17 -5.48 -9.25
CA ALA A 134 1.28 -5.51 -9.31
C ALA A 134 1.91 -6.75 -8.67
N LEU A 135 1.23 -7.42 -7.72
CA LEU A 135 1.77 -8.59 -7.02
C LEU A 135 2.10 -9.72 -8.01
N HIS A 136 3.23 -10.37 -7.80
CA HIS A 136 3.76 -11.47 -8.64
C HIS A 136 4.04 -11.10 -10.11
N THR A 137 4.24 -9.82 -10.42
CA THR A 137 4.47 -9.38 -11.80
C THR A 137 5.94 -9.08 -12.13
N GLY A 138 6.82 -9.06 -11.14
CA GLY A 138 8.22 -8.71 -11.34
C GLY A 138 9.17 -9.32 -10.33
N TRP A 139 10.45 -9.23 -10.67
CA TRP A 139 11.58 -9.60 -9.85
C TRP A 139 12.59 -8.46 -9.82
N LEU A 140 13.21 -8.24 -8.66
CA LEU A 140 14.39 -7.40 -8.56
C LEU A 140 15.63 -8.29 -8.58
N VAL A 141 16.46 -8.13 -9.59
CA VAL A 141 17.72 -8.86 -9.71
C VAL A 141 18.86 -7.94 -9.30
N ALA A 142 19.59 -8.35 -8.26
CA ALA A 142 20.75 -7.61 -7.75
C ALA A 142 22.01 -8.46 -7.89
N SER A 143 23.16 -7.80 -7.99
CA SER A 143 24.48 -8.43 -8.02
C SER A 143 25.21 -8.24 -6.70
N VAL A 144 25.91 -9.26 -6.26
CA VAL A 144 26.84 -9.15 -5.12
C VAL A 144 28.06 -8.36 -5.56
N LEU A 145 28.29 -7.22 -4.90
CA LEU A 145 29.42 -6.33 -5.18
C LEU A 145 30.62 -6.64 -4.30
N ASP A 146 30.37 -7.06 -3.06
CA ASP A 146 31.41 -7.37 -2.08
C ASP A 146 30.86 -8.30 -0.99
N ILE A 147 31.76 -8.97 -0.28
CA ILE A 147 31.45 -9.77 0.92
C ILE A 147 32.29 -9.20 2.07
N VAL A 148 31.63 -8.59 3.03
CA VAL A 148 32.29 -8.09 4.24
C VAL A 148 32.31 -9.19 5.30
N GLU A 149 33.53 -9.54 5.75
CA GLU A 149 33.72 -10.48 6.85
C GLU A 149 33.35 -9.83 8.19
N ALA A 150 32.42 -10.43 8.91
CA ALA A 150 31.97 -10.01 10.22
C ALA A 150 31.51 -11.24 11.02
N ASP A 151 30.98 -11.06 12.24
CA ASP A 151 30.41 -12.17 13.04
C ASP A 151 29.38 -12.98 12.22
N LEU A 152 28.65 -12.29 11.37
CA LEU A 152 27.84 -12.85 10.30
C LEU A 152 28.28 -12.20 9.00
N PRO A 153 28.71 -12.95 7.95
CA PRO A 153 29.09 -12.36 6.68
C PRO A 153 28.00 -11.47 6.10
N VAL A 154 28.39 -10.35 5.47
CA VAL A 154 27.46 -9.40 4.86
C VAL A 154 27.75 -9.30 3.36
N ALA A 155 26.79 -9.74 2.54
CA ALA A 155 26.85 -9.55 1.09
C ALA A 155 26.29 -8.16 0.73
N ILE A 156 27.13 -7.32 0.17
CA ILE A 156 26.78 -5.98 -0.30
C ILE A 156 26.26 -6.10 -1.74
N LEU A 157 25.06 -5.59 -1.97
CA LEU A 157 24.36 -5.66 -3.25
C LEU A 157 24.33 -4.31 -3.97
N ASP A 158 24.16 -4.32 -5.29
CA ASP A 158 23.88 -3.12 -6.11
C ASP A 158 22.44 -2.62 -6.00
N THR A 159 21.69 -3.11 -5.03
CA THR A 159 20.38 -2.62 -4.60
C THR A 159 20.43 -2.20 -3.13
N SER A 160 19.40 -1.51 -2.64
CA SER A 160 19.32 -1.13 -1.23
C SER A 160 17.87 -1.16 -0.72
N ALA A 161 17.71 -1.45 0.57
CA ALA A 161 16.41 -1.36 1.22
C ALA A 161 15.89 0.08 1.21
N GLU A 162 16.77 1.06 1.44
CA GLU A 162 16.42 2.49 1.48
C GLU A 162 15.80 3.00 0.17
N ALA A 163 16.36 2.59 -0.98
CA ALA A 163 15.98 3.14 -2.28
C ALA A 163 14.98 2.28 -3.06
N HIS A 164 15.04 0.95 -2.93
CA HIS A 164 14.29 0.04 -3.79
C HIS A 164 13.21 -0.77 -3.06
N MET A 165 13.32 -0.91 -1.74
CA MET A 165 12.37 -1.66 -0.91
C MET A 165 12.20 -1.01 0.47
N PRO A 166 11.74 0.28 0.52
CA PRO A 166 11.71 1.07 1.76
C PRO A 166 10.81 0.48 2.85
N ASP A 167 9.83 -0.33 2.48
CA ASP A 167 8.95 -0.99 3.44
C ASP A 167 9.67 -2.06 4.28
N VAL A 168 10.80 -2.58 3.80
CA VAL A 168 11.68 -3.43 4.61
C VAL A 168 12.15 -2.70 5.87
N LEU A 169 12.36 -1.37 5.78
CA LEU A 169 12.78 -0.54 6.90
C LEU A 169 11.59 0.06 7.67
N ALA A 170 10.54 0.47 6.98
CA ALA A 170 9.41 1.20 7.56
C ALA A 170 8.36 0.27 8.18
N MET A 171 8.14 -0.90 7.60
CA MET A 171 7.23 -1.96 8.07
C MET A 171 7.94 -3.31 7.94
N PRO A 172 8.90 -3.64 8.80
CA PRO A 172 9.87 -4.70 8.58
C PRO A 172 9.28 -6.03 8.18
N TYR A 173 9.65 -6.49 7.01
CA TYR A 173 9.43 -7.84 6.51
C TYR A 173 10.72 -8.34 5.86
N ARG A 174 10.79 -9.62 5.58
CA ARG A 174 11.92 -10.23 4.87
C ARG A 174 11.47 -10.59 3.46
N PRO A 175 11.93 -9.86 2.42
CA PRO A 175 11.63 -10.19 1.02
C PRO A 175 11.95 -11.66 0.72
N GLU A 176 11.16 -12.28 -0.15
CA GLU A 176 11.46 -13.60 -0.65
C GLU A 176 12.63 -13.52 -1.64
N VAL A 177 13.61 -14.43 -1.48
CA VAL A 177 14.78 -14.55 -2.34
C VAL A 177 14.79 -15.94 -2.94
N GLU A 178 14.84 -16.02 -4.28
CA GLU A 178 14.88 -17.29 -4.99
C GLU A 178 16.06 -18.15 -4.53
N GLY A 179 15.80 -19.40 -4.22
CA GLY A 179 16.81 -20.35 -3.78
C GLY A 179 17.38 -20.11 -2.38
N ALA A 180 16.97 -19.06 -1.66
CA ALA A 180 17.39 -18.83 -0.29
C ALA A 180 16.45 -19.47 0.72
N GLY A 181 16.99 -19.78 1.90
CA GLY A 181 16.26 -20.27 3.07
C GLY A 181 16.20 -19.25 4.22
N LYS A 182 15.53 -19.64 5.31
CA LYS A 182 15.59 -18.91 6.56
C LYS A 182 17.00 -18.96 7.15
N PRO A 183 17.37 -18.05 8.05
CA PRO A 183 18.65 -18.10 8.72
C PRO A 183 18.92 -19.48 9.35
N GLY A 184 20.05 -20.10 9.00
CA GLY A 184 20.44 -21.43 9.50
C GLY A 184 19.73 -22.63 8.85
N GLU A 185 18.85 -22.43 7.92
CA GLU A 185 18.14 -23.52 7.22
C GLU A 185 19.04 -24.25 6.22
N LYS A 186 19.97 -23.52 5.60
CA LYS A 186 20.93 -24.03 4.62
C LYS A 186 22.38 -23.88 5.12
N ALA A 187 23.33 -24.40 4.35
CA ALA A 187 24.72 -24.58 4.75
C ALA A 187 25.47 -23.29 5.10
N TRP A 188 25.13 -22.18 4.45
CA TRP A 188 25.79 -20.89 4.68
C TRP A 188 24.77 -19.78 4.89
N THR A 189 24.98 -18.98 5.95
CA THR A 189 24.09 -17.88 6.33
C THR A 189 24.82 -16.55 6.22
N CYS A 190 24.17 -15.54 5.62
CA CYS A 190 24.69 -14.19 5.52
C CYS A 190 23.59 -13.15 5.66
N ARG A 191 23.96 -11.91 5.88
CA ARG A 191 23.10 -10.73 5.75
C ARG A 191 23.23 -10.16 4.35
N LEU A 192 22.11 -9.78 3.74
CA LEU A 192 22.06 -9.00 2.51
C LEU A 192 21.88 -7.52 2.89
N ALA A 193 22.73 -6.65 2.33
CA ALA A 193 22.72 -5.22 2.62
C ALA A 193 22.94 -4.40 1.35
N GLY A 194 22.47 -3.15 1.37
CA GLY A 194 22.74 -2.16 0.34
C GLY A 194 24.06 -1.44 0.54
N LEU A 195 24.29 -0.44 -0.31
CA LEU A 195 25.53 0.35 -0.36
C LEU A 195 25.33 1.84 -0.01
N THR A 196 24.18 2.17 0.61
CA THR A 196 23.91 3.55 1.03
C THR A 196 24.69 3.90 2.31
N CYS A 197 24.73 5.17 2.66
CA CYS A 197 25.36 5.63 3.90
C CYS A 197 24.53 5.35 5.16
N LEU A 198 23.30 4.82 5.01
CA LEU A 198 22.46 4.44 6.12
C LEU A 198 22.98 3.13 6.75
N ALA A 199 23.45 3.18 7.97
CA ALA A 199 23.96 1.99 8.69
C ALA A 199 22.90 0.86 8.81
N GLY A 200 21.62 1.21 8.77
CA GLY A 200 20.48 0.29 8.78
C GLY A 200 20.03 -0.19 7.40
N ASP A 201 20.77 0.12 6.32
CA ASP A 201 20.42 -0.35 4.95
C ASP A 201 20.69 -1.83 4.78
N THR A 202 19.89 -2.63 5.50
CA THR A 202 19.94 -4.09 5.52
C THR A 202 18.62 -4.65 5.06
N ILE A 203 18.67 -5.62 4.13
CA ILE A 203 17.49 -6.23 3.53
C ILE A 203 16.99 -7.39 4.41
N GLY A 204 17.92 -8.22 4.90
CA GLY A 204 17.58 -9.33 5.78
C GLY A 204 18.69 -10.34 5.91
N THR A 205 18.45 -11.38 6.72
CA THR A 205 19.35 -12.51 6.90
C THR A 205 18.79 -13.74 6.20
N TYR A 206 19.62 -14.38 5.39
CA TYR A 206 19.26 -15.51 4.52
C TYR A 206 20.28 -16.63 4.63
N SER A 207 19.91 -17.84 4.28
CA SER A 207 20.84 -18.94 4.09
C SER A 207 20.81 -19.50 2.67
N PHE A 208 21.96 -19.94 2.19
CA PHE A 208 22.20 -20.48 0.86
C PHE A 208 22.89 -21.85 0.94
N ASP A 209 22.82 -22.63 -0.12
CA ASP A 209 23.47 -23.96 -0.17
C ASP A 209 24.99 -23.86 -0.21
N ALA A 210 25.55 -22.73 -0.71
CA ALA A 210 26.98 -22.41 -0.72
C ALA A 210 27.18 -20.92 -0.43
N PRO A 211 28.41 -20.51 -0.01
CA PRO A 211 28.75 -19.10 0.12
C PRO A 211 28.55 -18.32 -1.17
N LEU A 212 27.90 -17.16 -1.08
CA LEU A 212 27.84 -16.21 -2.19
C LEU A 212 29.23 -15.68 -2.54
N GLN A 213 29.41 -15.34 -3.80
CA GLN A 213 30.64 -14.76 -4.34
C GLN A 213 30.34 -13.41 -5.00
N VAL A 214 31.36 -12.55 -5.10
CA VAL A 214 31.26 -11.30 -5.86
C VAL A 214 30.88 -11.64 -7.32
N GLY A 215 29.86 -10.97 -7.83
CA GLY A 215 29.30 -11.20 -9.15
C GLY A 215 28.09 -12.16 -9.18
N ASP A 216 27.81 -12.89 -8.10
CA ASP A 216 26.59 -13.70 -8.01
C ASP A 216 25.35 -12.81 -8.07
N ARG A 217 24.26 -13.39 -8.58
CA ARG A 217 22.97 -12.71 -8.64
C ARG A 217 22.03 -13.20 -7.55
N VAL A 218 21.39 -12.25 -6.92
CA VAL A 218 20.32 -12.46 -5.92
C VAL A 218 19.03 -11.96 -6.55
N VAL A 219 18.00 -12.82 -6.56
CA VAL A 219 16.70 -12.52 -7.18
C VAL A 219 15.65 -12.40 -6.10
N PHE A 220 15.09 -11.20 -5.93
CA PHE A 220 14.00 -10.93 -5.03
C PHE A 220 12.68 -11.04 -5.76
N ALA A 221 11.72 -11.76 -5.17
CA ALA A 221 10.36 -11.85 -5.68
C ALA A 221 9.52 -10.67 -5.22
N ASP A 222 8.52 -10.32 -6.01
CA ASP A 222 7.49 -9.33 -5.68
C ASP A 222 8.01 -7.94 -5.31
N MET A 223 8.90 -7.40 -6.12
CA MET A 223 9.51 -6.09 -5.97
C MET A 223 9.03 -5.10 -7.04
#